data_3624ac028c9d4c807f0b416f79a463ff
#
_entry.id   3624ac028c9d4c807f0b416f79a463ff
#
_cell.length_a   1.000
_cell.length_b   1.000
_cell.length_c   1.000
_cell.angle_alpha   90.00
_cell.angle_beta   90.00
_cell.angle_gamma   90.00
#
_symmetry.space_group_name_H-M   'P 1'
#
loop_
_entity.id
_entity.type
_entity.pdbx_description
1 polymer ?
#
loop_
_entity_poly.entity_id
_entity_poly.type
_entity_poly.pdbx_seq_one_letter_code
_entity_poly.pdbx_strand_id
1 'polypeptide(L)'
;LVNEAAVKAMGMKHPLGKYFRVWGGDYRIVGVVKDFHFKSLYEQIKPCFFRLDPVGNTFFVKVAPGRQQAVLTSLTRLHEAYDPGIPFDYRFIDQAYEALYISEQRISILSRYVAGLAILISCLGLFGLAAFTAQKRQKEIGIRKVIGATVSSIVIMLSTDFLRLVALAVLIAFPVSWLIMNRWLDNFAYHIQPGPLLFIVAGMAVFFITVLTIGSQAIRAAVVNPAKSLRTE
;
A
#
# COMPACT_ATOMS: atom_id res chain seq x y z
N LEU A 1 23.69 -8.05 -27.73
CA LEU A 1 23.89 -7.38 -26.45
C LEU A 1 23.53 -8.31 -25.31
N VAL A 2 24.14 -8.16 -24.13
CA VAL A 2 23.83 -8.92 -22.92
C VAL A 2 23.68 -7.97 -21.75
N ASN A 3 22.88 -8.32 -20.71
CA ASN A 3 22.81 -7.53 -19.50
C ASN A 3 23.93 -7.92 -18.49
N GLU A 4 24.12 -7.10 -17.45
CA GLU A 4 25.13 -7.35 -16.42
C GLU A 4 24.87 -8.68 -15.68
N ALA A 5 23.61 -9.06 -15.43
CA ALA A 5 23.23 -10.33 -14.83
C ALA A 5 23.69 -11.52 -15.70
N ALA A 6 23.60 -11.43 -17.04
CA ALA A 6 24.09 -12.46 -17.93
C ALA A 6 25.61 -12.56 -17.90
N VAL A 7 26.34 -11.44 -17.87
CA VAL A 7 27.80 -11.42 -17.72
C VAL A 7 28.23 -12.10 -16.43
N LYS A 8 27.54 -11.80 -15.32
CA LYS A 8 27.78 -12.42 -14.01
C LYS A 8 27.48 -13.92 -14.02
N ALA A 9 26.38 -14.33 -14.62
CA ALA A 9 26.01 -15.75 -14.73
C ALA A 9 26.99 -16.55 -15.57
N MET A 10 27.57 -15.93 -16.62
CA MET A 10 28.60 -16.55 -17.46
C MET A 10 30.00 -16.50 -16.84
N GLY A 11 30.21 -15.80 -15.70
CA GLY A 11 31.50 -15.66 -15.03
C GLY A 11 32.56 -14.89 -15.85
N MET A 12 32.15 -14.02 -16.78
CA MET A 12 33.06 -13.33 -17.72
C MET A 12 33.58 -12.03 -17.11
N LYS A 13 34.90 -11.87 -16.98
CA LYS A 13 35.53 -10.61 -16.54
C LYS A 13 35.56 -9.54 -17.64
N HIS A 14 35.77 -9.93 -18.90
CA HIS A 14 35.80 -9.06 -20.09
C HIS A 14 34.87 -9.68 -21.14
N PRO A 15 33.59 -9.34 -21.18
CA PRO A 15 32.60 -9.99 -22.04
C PRO A 15 32.67 -9.54 -23.51
N LEU A 16 33.10 -8.30 -23.78
CA LEU A 16 33.11 -7.75 -25.13
C LEU A 16 33.99 -8.58 -26.09
N GLY A 17 33.43 -8.91 -27.25
CA GLY A 17 34.12 -9.69 -28.30
C GLY A 17 34.11 -11.20 -28.04
N LYS A 18 33.77 -11.69 -26.86
CA LYS A 18 33.68 -13.12 -26.57
C LYS A 18 32.42 -13.74 -27.17
N TYR A 19 32.44 -15.06 -27.33
CA TYR A 19 31.30 -15.83 -27.82
C TYR A 19 30.62 -16.55 -26.69
N PHE A 20 29.29 -16.66 -26.79
CA PHE A 20 28.49 -17.53 -25.96
C PHE A 20 27.54 -18.35 -26.84
N ARG A 21 27.21 -19.57 -26.42
CA ARG A 21 26.36 -20.47 -27.16
C ARG A 21 24.97 -20.55 -26.52
N VAL A 22 23.97 -20.32 -27.35
CA VAL A 22 22.56 -20.41 -26.93
C VAL A 22 21.74 -20.93 -28.11
N TRP A 23 20.81 -21.87 -27.86
CA TRP A 23 19.97 -22.50 -28.89
C TRP A 23 20.71 -23.06 -30.09
N GLY A 24 21.91 -23.60 -29.85
CA GLY A 24 22.76 -24.18 -30.91
C GLY A 24 23.52 -23.17 -31.78
N GLY A 25 23.37 -21.86 -31.54
CA GLY A 25 24.11 -20.80 -32.25
C GLY A 25 25.21 -20.17 -31.40
N ASP A 26 26.31 -19.78 -32.02
CA ASP A 26 27.40 -19.02 -31.40
C ASP A 26 27.20 -17.52 -31.66
N TYR A 27 27.06 -16.74 -30.59
CA TYR A 27 26.81 -15.30 -30.66
C TYR A 27 27.95 -14.52 -30.03
N ARG A 28 28.46 -13.51 -30.77
CA ARG A 28 29.50 -12.61 -30.29
C ARG A 28 28.87 -11.47 -29.46
N ILE A 29 29.37 -11.23 -28.26
CA ILE A 29 28.96 -10.13 -27.40
C ILE A 29 29.52 -8.82 -27.94
N VAL A 30 28.64 -7.92 -28.42
CA VAL A 30 29.01 -6.61 -28.97
C VAL A 30 28.80 -5.48 -27.97
N GLY A 31 28.12 -5.72 -26.86
CA GLY A 31 27.89 -4.72 -25.83
C GLY A 31 27.25 -5.32 -24.58
N VAL A 32 27.44 -4.60 -23.47
CA VAL A 32 26.79 -4.91 -22.20
C VAL A 32 25.86 -3.75 -21.85
N VAL A 33 24.60 -4.08 -21.51
CA VAL A 33 23.60 -3.12 -21.03
C VAL A 33 23.43 -3.27 -19.52
N LYS A 34 23.13 -2.17 -18.84
CA LYS A 34 22.80 -2.20 -17.41
C LYS A 34 21.59 -3.08 -17.19
N ASP A 35 21.53 -3.68 -16.00
CA ASP A 35 20.37 -4.43 -15.59
C ASP A 35 19.13 -3.54 -15.54
N PHE A 36 18.02 -4.06 -16.04
CA PHE A 36 16.72 -3.39 -16.03
C PHE A 36 15.62 -4.40 -15.79
N HIS A 37 14.50 -3.94 -15.23
CA HIS A 37 13.34 -4.77 -14.95
C HIS A 37 12.50 -4.97 -16.21
N PHE A 38 12.49 -6.17 -16.74
CA PHE A 38 11.66 -6.59 -17.89
C PHE A 38 10.57 -7.61 -17.49
N LYS A 39 10.52 -7.94 -16.19
CA LYS A 39 9.50 -8.78 -15.56
C LYS A 39 8.99 -8.12 -14.29
N SER A 40 8.07 -8.80 -13.58
CA SER A 40 7.57 -8.36 -12.28
C SER A 40 8.69 -8.12 -11.27
N LEU A 41 8.51 -7.13 -10.37
CA LEU A 41 9.41 -6.84 -9.25
C LEU A 41 9.50 -7.98 -8.19
N TYR A 42 8.67 -9.01 -8.31
CA TYR A 42 8.80 -10.24 -7.52
C TYR A 42 10.03 -11.05 -7.88
N GLU A 43 10.52 -10.94 -9.11
CA GLU A 43 11.65 -11.69 -9.59
C GLU A 43 12.92 -10.84 -9.61
N GLN A 44 14.04 -11.45 -9.22
CA GLN A 44 15.35 -10.85 -9.46
C GLN A 44 15.60 -10.72 -10.96
N ILE A 45 16.37 -9.72 -11.34
CA ILE A 45 16.74 -9.51 -12.74
C ILE A 45 17.48 -10.75 -13.24
N LYS A 46 16.92 -11.39 -14.25
CA LYS A 46 17.46 -12.61 -14.84
C LYS A 46 18.45 -12.29 -15.96
N PRO A 47 19.41 -13.19 -16.25
CA PRO A 47 20.24 -13.11 -17.44
C PRO A 47 19.36 -12.92 -18.69
N CYS A 48 19.71 -11.90 -19.48
CA CYS A 48 19.00 -11.56 -20.71
C CYS A 48 20.00 -11.21 -21.81
N PHE A 49 19.66 -11.57 -23.05
CA PHE A 49 20.42 -11.15 -24.22
C PHE A 49 19.48 -10.64 -25.31
N PHE A 50 19.98 -9.72 -26.10
CA PHE A 50 19.31 -9.17 -27.27
C PHE A 50 20.11 -9.58 -28.52
N ARG A 51 19.43 -10.15 -29.48
CA ARG A 51 19.99 -10.41 -30.83
C ARG A 51 19.27 -9.52 -31.82
N LEU A 52 20.00 -9.15 -32.87
CA LEU A 52 19.39 -8.59 -34.05
C LEU A 52 18.71 -9.73 -34.81
N ASP A 53 17.42 -9.64 -35.00
CA ASP A 53 16.66 -10.58 -35.83
C ASP A 53 15.95 -9.77 -36.90
N PRO A 54 16.22 -10.08 -38.19
CA PRO A 54 15.58 -9.39 -39.30
C PRO A 54 14.11 -9.75 -39.48
N VAL A 55 13.65 -10.83 -38.84
CA VAL A 55 12.26 -11.28 -38.86
C VAL A 55 11.61 -10.94 -37.53
N GLY A 56 10.81 -9.88 -37.48
CA GLY A 56 10.07 -9.46 -36.29
C GLY A 56 8.59 -9.63 -36.50
N ASN A 57 7.91 -10.18 -35.48
CA ASN A 57 6.44 -10.34 -35.46
C ASN A 57 5.74 -9.21 -34.69
N THR A 58 6.49 -8.24 -34.13
CA THR A 58 5.95 -7.18 -33.29
C THR A 58 6.65 -5.85 -33.57
N PHE A 59 5.87 -4.80 -33.71
CA PHE A 59 6.39 -3.44 -33.90
C PHE A 59 6.11 -2.61 -32.65
N PHE A 60 7.12 -1.90 -32.18
CA PHE A 60 6.95 -0.89 -31.13
C PHE A 60 6.80 0.48 -31.79
N VAL A 61 5.65 1.11 -31.60
CA VAL A 61 5.35 2.43 -32.16
C VAL A 61 5.31 3.45 -31.06
N LYS A 62 6.21 4.43 -31.09
CA LYS A 62 6.19 5.57 -30.17
C LYS A 62 5.28 6.65 -30.72
N VAL A 63 4.25 6.98 -29.96
CA VAL A 63 3.22 7.96 -30.37
C VAL A 63 3.39 9.22 -29.53
N ALA A 64 3.25 10.38 -30.17
CA ALA A 64 3.18 11.66 -29.46
C ALA A 64 1.91 11.77 -28.62
N PRO A 65 1.96 12.43 -27.43
CA PRO A 65 0.79 12.63 -26.58
C PRO A 65 -0.40 13.24 -27.37
N GLY A 66 -1.59 12.68 -27.14
CA GLY A 66 -2.82 13.15 -27.78
C GLY A 66 -3.07 12.68 -29.22
N ARG A 67 -2.14 11.93 -29.83
CA ARG A 67 -2.28 11.42 -31.21
C ARG A 67 -2.59 9.92 -31.31
N GLN A 68 -2.85 9.25 -30.18
CA GLN A 68 -3.03 7.79 -30.14
C GLN A 68 -4.11 7.32 -31.11
N GLN A 69 -5.29 7.93 -31.08
CA GLN A 69 -6.42 7.53 -31.93
C GLN A 69 -6.14 7.69 -33.42
N ALA A 70 -5.52 8.82 -33.81
CA ALA A 70 -5.18 9.07 -35.21
C ALA A 70 -4.15 8.06 -35.75
N VAL A 71 -3.15 7.73 -34.92
CA VAL A 71 -2.11 6.74 -35.29
C VAL A 71 -2.72 5.34 -35.38
N LEU A 72 -3.57 4.94 -34.40
CA LEU A 72 -4.26 3.65 -34.44
C LEU A 72 -5.10 3.51 -35.71
N THR A 73 -5.90 4.52 -36.06
CA THR A 73 -6.70 4.50 -37.30
C THR A 73 -5.83 4.34 -38.55
N SER A 74 -4.68 5.01 -38.59
CA SER A 74 -3.75 4.90 -39.70
C SER A 74 -3.09 3.52 -39.78
N LEU A 75 -2.69 2.95 -38.65
CA LEU A 75 -2.12 1.61 -38.55
C LEU A 75 -3.10 0.52 -38.92
N THR A 76 -4.37 0.64 -38.49
CA THR A 76 -5.44 -0.30 -38.86
C THR A 76 -5.64 -0.31 -40.37
N ARG A 77 -5.75 0.87 -41.01
CA ARG A 77 -5.88 0.95 -42.46
C ARG A 77 -4.65 0.37 -43.20
N LEU A 78 -3.46 0.64 -42.70
CA LEU A 78 -2.24 0.08 -43.27
C LEU A 78 -2.23 -1.44 -43.18
N HIS A 79 -2.58 -1.99 -42.00
CA HIS A 79 -2.66 -3.43 -41.77
C HIS A 79 -3.69 -4.10 -42.71
N GLU A 80 -4.90 -3.53 -42.80
CA GLU A 80 -5.96 -4.03 -43.70
C GLU A 80 -5.53 -4.03 -45.17
N ALA A 81 -4.69 -3.07 -45.57
CA ALA A 81 -4.19 -2.98 -46.95
C ALA A 81 -3.14 -4.04 -47.26
N TYR A 82 -2.30 -4.45 -46.29
CA TYR A 82 -1.22 -5.43 -46.50
C TYR A 82 -1.59 -6.87 -46.16
N ASP A 83 -2.51 -7.03 -45.19
CA ASP A 83 -2.89 -8.36 -44.69
C ASP A 83 -4.40 -8.42 -44.42
N PRO A 84 -5.21 -8.37 -45.48
CA PRO A 84 -6.66 -8.41 -45.38
C PRO A 84 -7.12 -9.77 -44.83
N GLY A 85 -7.80 -9.76 -43.69
CA GLY A 85 -8.35 -10.99 -43.06
C GLY A 85 -7.66 -11.38 -41.76
N ILE A 86 -6.55 -10.76 -41.38
CA ILE A 86 -5.97 -10.91 -40.07
C ILE A 86 -6.41 -9.72 -39.21
N PRO A 87 -7.00 -9.93 -38.01
CA PRO A 87 -7.35 -8.86 -37.12
C PRO A 87 -6.12 -8.04 -36.70
N PHE A 88 -6.23 -6.72 -36.74
CA PHE A 88 -5.20 -5.83 -36.20
C PHE A 88 -5.20 -5.91 -34.67
N ASP A 89 -4.20 -6.57 -34.09
CA ASP A 89 -4.02 -6.66 -32.63
C ASP A 89 -2.96 -5.64 -32.19
N TYR A 90 -3.29 -4.87 -31.17
CA TYR A 90 -2.36 -3.93 -30.56
C TYR A 90 -2.53 -3.90 -29.05
N ARG A 91 -1.48 -3.54 -28.34
CA ARG A 91 -1.51 -3.37 -26.88
C ARG A 91 -0.73 -2.13 -26.49
N PHE A 92 -1.27 -1.38 -25.54
CA PHE A 92 -0.51 -0.32 -24.91
C PHE A 92 0.45 -0.91 -23.89
N ILE A 93 1.72 -0.46 -23.92
CA ILE A 93 2.78 -1.00 -23.03
C ILE A 93 2.46 -0.69 -21.57
N ASP A 94 1.91 0.51 -21.28
CA ASP A 94 1.45 0.90 -19.95
C ASP A 94 0.38 -0.04 -19.41
N GLN A 95 -0.64 -0.36 -20.20
CA GLN A 95 -1.69 -1.32 -19.81
C GLN A 95 -1.13 -2.74 -19.60
N ALA A 96 -0.23 -3.17 -20.45
CA ALA A 96 0.43 -4.46 -20.30
C ALA A 96 1.29 -4.52 -19.02
N TYR A 97 1.93 -3.41 -18.67
CA TYR A 97 2.69 -3.29 -17.42
C TYR A 97 1.77 -3.24 -16.19
N GLU A 98 0.70 -2.45 -16.24
CA GLU A 98 -0.31 -2.40 -15.16
C GLU A 98 -0.94 -3.76 -14.91
N ALA A 99 -1.19 -4.55 -15.96
CA ALA A 99 -1.73 -5.90 -15.83
C ALA A 99 -0.89 -6.84 -14.95
N LEU A 100 0.42 -6.60 -14.87
CA LEU A 100 1.31 -7.36 -13.99
C LEU A 100 1.07 -7.10 -12.49
N TYR A 101 0.44 -5.98 -12.16
CA TYR A 101 0.22 -5.53 -10.77
C TYR A 101 -1.26 -5.43 -10.38
N ILE A 102 -2.17 -6.00 -11.19
CA ILE A 102 -3.62 -5.98 -10.89
C ILE A 102 -3.93 -6.63 -9.54
N SER A 103 -3.23 -7.73 -9.19
CA SER A 103 -3.43 -8.42 -7.91
C SER A 103 -3.09 -7.54 -6.73
N GLU A 104 -1.96 -6.83 -6.80
CA GLU A 104 -1.49 -5.92 -5.75
C GLU A 104 -2.40 -4.71 -5.60
N GLN A 105 -2.87 -4.15 -6.71
CA GLN A 105 -3.83 -3.06 -6.69
C GLN A 105 -5.14 -3.49 -6.03
N ARG A 106 -5.67 -4.69 -6.35
CA ARG A 106 -6.86 -5.24 -5.71
C ARG A 106 -6.66 -5.46 -4.22
N ILE A 107 -5.52 -6.02 -3.79
CA ILE A 107 -5.16 -6.20 -2.38
C ILE A 107 -5.08 -4.84 -1.68
N SER A 108 -4.46 -3.83 -2.29
CA SER A 108 -4.37 -2.48 -1.74
C SER A 108 -5.75 -1.85 -1.53
N ILE A 109 -6.63 -1.95 -2.52
CA ILE A 109 -8.01 -1.44 -2.44
C ILE A 109 -8.78 -2.17 -1.34
N LEU A 110 -8.75 -3.52 -1.32
CA LEU A 110 -9.42 -4.33 -0.32
C LEU A 110 -8.92 -4.01 1.09
N SER A 111 -7.60 -3.93 1.29
CA SER A 111 -6.99 -3.59 2.57
C SER A 111 -7.46 -2.23 3.09
N ARG A 112 -7.64 -1.25 2.20
CA ARG A 112 -8.15 0.08 2.56
C ARG A 112 -9.58 0.04 3.09
N TYR A 113 -10.46 -0.73 2.45
CA TYR A 113 -11.83 -0.92 2.91
C TYR A 113 -11.88 -1.69 4.24
N VAL A 114 -11.11 -2.78 4.35
CA VAL A 114 -11.04 -3.57 5.60
C VAL A 114 -10.50 -2.73 6.76
N ALA A 115 -9.46 -1.93 6.53
CA ALA A 115 -8.92 -1.01 7.53
C ALA A 115 -9.97 0.04 7.95
N GLY A 116 -10.70 0.61 6.99
CA GLY A 116 -11.79 1.55 7.28
C GLY A 116 -12.88 0.94 8.14
N LEU A 117 -13.33 -0.28 7.82
CA LEU A 117 -14.31 -1.02 8.62
C LEU A 117 -13.78 -1.35 10.01
N ALA A 118 -12.52 -1.78 10.12
CA ALA A 118 -11.90 -2.09 11.42
C ALA A 118 -11.85 -0.85 12.33
N ILE A 119 -11.48 0.32 11.77
CA ILE A 119 -11.47 1.59 12.49
C ILE A 119 -12.90 1.94 12.95
N LEU A 120 -13.90 1.81 12.08
CA LEU A 120 -15.29 2.12 12.40
C LEU A 120 -15.81 1.23 13.52
N ILE A 121 -15.60 -0.09 13.44
CA ILE A 121 -16.02 -1.04 14.50
C ILE A 121 -15.31 -0.73 15.82
N SER A 122 -14.01 -0.42 15.78
CA SER A 122 -13.23 -0.05 16.97
C SER A 122 -13.75 1.24 17.61
N CYS A 123 -14.09 2.25 16.81
CA CYS A 123 -14.68 3.50 17.29
C CYS A 123 -16.05 3.24 17.95
N LEU A 124 -16.90 2.40 17.37
CA LEU A 124 -18.19 2.03 17.94
C LEU A 124 -18.03 1.27 19.27
N GLY A 125 -17.06 0.36 19.33
CA GLY A 125 -16.72 -0.36 20.56
C GLY A 125 -16.25 0.58 21.67
N LEU A 126 -15.30 1.48 21.37
CA LEU A 126 -14.84 2.49 22.32
C LEU A 126 -15.94 3.45 22.75
N PHE A 127 -16.80 3.87 21.81
CA PHE A 127 -17.92 4.73 22.07
C PHE A 127 -18.90 4.07 23.06
N GLY A 128 -19.29 2.81 22.83
CA GLY A 128 -20.18 2.06 23.70
C GLY A 128 -19.59 1.86 25.12
N LEU A 129 -18.29 1.49 25.15
CA LEU A 129 -17.60 1.28 26.44
C LEU A 129 -17.43 2.58 27.23
N ALA A 130 -17.12 3.69 26.56
CA ALA A 130 -17.04 5.01 27.18
C ALA A 130 -18.42 5.48 27.74
N ALA A 131 -19.51 5.27 26.97
CA ALA A 131 -20.85 5.57 27.40
C ALA A 131 -21.25 4.75 28.62
N PHE A 132 -21.01 3.44 28.62
CA PHE A 132 -21.28 2.54 29.75
C PHE A 132 -20.48 2.94 31.00
N THR A 133 -19.19 3.24 30.85
CA THR A 133 -18.34 3.67 31.98
C THR A 133 -18.79 5.01 32.54
N ALA A 134 -19.20 5.95 31.69
CA ALA A 134 -19.76 7.22 32.12
C ALA A 134 -21.06 7.04 32.92
N GLN A 135 -21.96 6.16 32.47
CA GLN A 135 -23.18 5.83 33.20
C GLN A 135 -22.89 5.20 34.57
N LYS A 136 -21.96 4.24 34.63
CA LYS A 136 -21.56 3.58 35.88
C LYS A 136 -20.97 4.54 36.90
N ARG A 137 -20.23 5.58 36.45
CA ARG A 137 -19.58 6.60 37.28
C ARG A 137 -20.42 7.87 37.46
N GLN A 138 -21.70 7.84 37.08
CA GLN A 138 -22.56 9.05 37.06
C GLN A 138 -22.70 9.71 38.42
N LYS A 139 -22.82 8.92 39.52
CA LYS A 139 -22.86 9.42 40.90
C LYS A 139 -21.55 10.12 41.30
N GLU A 140 -20.40 9.52 40.96
CA GLU A 140 -19.08 10.10 41.25
C GLU A 140 -18.89 11.42 40.49
N ILE A 141 -19.28 11.48 39.22
CA ILE A 141 -19.21 12.67 38.36
C ILE A 141 -20.12 13.77 38.99
N GLY A 142 -21.33 13.42 39.42
CA GLY A 142 -22.27 14.34 40.06
C GLY A 142 -21.69 14.95 41.33
N ILE A 143 -21.16 14.14 42.25
CA ILE A 143 -20.51 14.62 43.48
C ILE A 143 -19.35 15.54 43.19
N ARG A 144 -18.45 15.17 42.30
CA ARG A 144 -17.27 16.01 41.94
C ARG A 144 -17.71 17.36 41.34
N LYS A 145 -18.77 17.35 40.52
CA LYS A 145 -19.30 18.57 39.91
C LYS A 145 -19.90 19.53 40.95
N VAL A 146 -20.58 19.01 41.99
CA VAL A 146 -21.09 19.79 43.11
C VAL A 146 -19.95 20.39 43.94
N ILE A 147 -18.83 19.68 44.09
CA ILE A 147 -17.61 20.15 44.80
C ILE A 147 -16.80 21.13 43.93
N GLY A 148 -17.21 21.43 42.67
CA GLY A 148 -16.57 22.44 41.83
C GLY A 148 -15.60 21.89 40.80
N ALA A 149 -15.59 20.60 40.50
CA ALA A 149 -14.77 20.04 39.45
C ALA A 149 -15.16 20.60 38.07
N THR A 150 -14.15 21.02 37.29
CA THR A 150 -14.34 21.49 35.93
C THR A 150 -14.67 20.34 34.96
N VAL A 151 -15.39 20.65 33.87
CA VAL A 151 -15.72 19.68 32.82
C VAL A 151 -14.44 19.03 32.26
N SER A 152 -13.37 19.81 32.06
CA SER A 152 -12.08 19.29 31.59
C SER A 152 -11.48 18.25 32.55
N SER A 153 -11.52 18.48 33.85
CA SER A 153 -11.03 17.51 34.85
C SER A 153 -11.79 16.18 34.80
N ILE A 154 -13.10 16.21 34.59
CA ILE A 154 -13.93 15.03 34.47
C ILE A 154 -13.63 14.28 33.17
N VAL A 155 -13.45 15.02 32.04
CA VAL A 155 -13.12 14.45 30.76
C VAL A 155 -11.74 13.77 30.80
N ILE A 156 -10.74 14.40 31.39
CA ILE A 156 -9.39 13.82 31.54
C ILE A 156 -9.47 12.53 32.39
N MET A 157 -10.17 12.56 33.50
CA MET A 157 -10.33 11.39 34.36
C MET A 157 -10.96 10.21 33.62
N LEU A 158 -12.05 10.42 32.89
CA LEU A 158 -12.73 9.39 32.14
C LEU A 158 -11.89 8.87 30.97
N SER A 159 -11.13 9.77 30.31
CA SER A 159 -10.33 9.43 29.15
C SER A 159 -9.03 8.71 29.50
N THR A 160 -8.44 8.96 30.67
CA THR A 160 -7.11 8.43 31.04
C THR A 160 -7.06 6.90 31.03
N ASP A 161 -8.11 6.26 31.56
CA ASP A 161 -8.17 4.79 31.64
C ASP A 161 -8.16 4.16 30.22
N PHE A 162 -8.91 4.74 29.29
CA PHE A 162 -8.95 4.29 27.91
C PHE A 162 -7.66 4.60 27.15
N LEU A 163 -7.08 5.78 27.36
CA LEU A 163 -5.84 6.18 26.72
C LEU A 163 -4.67 5.27 27.12
N ARG A 164 -4.63 4.82 28.37
CA ARG A 164 -3.63 3.82 28.82
C ARG A 164 -3.78 2.50 28.09
N LEU A 165 -5.02 2.01 27.93
CA LEU A 165 -5.30 0.77 27.19
C LEU A 165 -4.92 0.88 25.73
N VAL A 166 -5.24 2.01 25.08
CA VAL A 166 -4.87 2.26 23.68
C VAL A 166 -3.37 2.40 23.53
N ALA A 167 -2.67 3.08 24.44
CA ALA A 167 -1.22 3.17 24.42
C ALA A 167 -0.57 1.77 24.53
N LEU A 168 -1.07 0.91 25.42
CA LEU A 168 -0.61 -0.47 25.53
C LEU A 168 -0.88 -1.27 24.24
N ALA A 169 -2.08 -1.11 23.67
CA ALA A 169 -2.44 -1.78 22.42
C ALA A 169 -1.54 -1.35 21.26
N VAL A 170 -1.23 -0.06 21.12
CA VAL A 170 -0.31 0.48 20.11
C VAL A 170 1.10 -0.07 20.32
N LEU A 171 1.56 -0.16 21.57
CA LEU A 171 2.89 -0.69 21.90
C LEU A 171 3.05 -2.17 21.50
N ILE A 172 1.98 -2.96 21.61
CA ILE A 172 1.95 -4.35 21.15
C ILE A 172 1.78 -4.45 19.62
N ALA A 173 0.91 -3.62 19.06
CA ALA A 173 0.60 -3.65 17.63
C ALA A 173 1.81 -3.23 16.76
N PHE A 174 2.66 -2.32 17.25
CA PHE A 174 3.82 -1.84 16.51
C PHE A 174 4.80 -2.97 16.12
N PRO A 175 5.36 -3.78 17.03
CA PRO A 175 6.28 -4.86 16.66
C PRO A 175 5.59 -5.94 15.82
N VAL A 176 4.32 -6.24 16.09
CA VAL A 176 3.57 -7.25 15.33
C VAL A 176 3.37 -6.80 13.88
N SER A 177 2.91 -5.58 13.68
CA SER A 177 2.69 -5.04 12.33
C SER A 177 4.01 -4.88 11.55
N TRP A 178 5.09 -4.48 12.22
CA TRP A 178 6.43 -4.39 11.61
C TRP A 178 6.93 -5.76 11.15
N LEU A 179 6.75 -6.80 11.97
CA LEU A 179 7.14 -8.18 11.66
C LEU A 179 6.35 -8.74 10.47
N ILE A 180 5.02 -8.53 10.46
CA ILE A 180 4.14 -8.97 9.37
C ILE A 180 4.50 -8.24 8.07
N MET A 181 4.71 -6.92 8.15
CA MET A 181 5.05 -6.11 6.97
C MET A 181 6.38 -6.53 6.36
N ASN A 182 7.42 -6.74 7.18
CA ASN A 182 8.71 -7.20 6.68
C ASN A 182 8.59 -8.58 6.01
N ARG A 183 7.91 -9.54 6.63
CA ARG A 183 7.70 -10.87 6.04
C ARG A 183 6.93 -10.81 4.72
N TRP A 184 5.98 -9.90 4.60
CA TRP A 184 5.24 -9.71 3.35
C TRP A 184 6.13 -9.08 2.27
N LEU A 185 6.95 -8.11 2.64
CA LEU A 185 7.88 -7.44 1.74
C LEU A 185 9.03 -8.36 1.28
N ASP A 186 9.45 -9.33 2.09
CA ASP A 186 10.47 -10.31 1.72
C ASP A 186 10.07 -11.17 0.50
N ASN A 187 8.78 -11.23 0.15
CA ASN A 187 8.33 -11.88 -1.08
C ASN A 187 8.69 -11.09 -2.36
N PHE A 188 9.09 -9.82 -2.22
CA PHE A 188 9.49 -8.97 -3.34
C PHE A 188 11.02 -8.90 -3.41
N ALA A 189 11.61 -9.27 -4.55
CA ALA A 189 13.06 -9.19 -4.74
C ALA A 189 13.59 -7.74 -4.62
N TYR A 190 12.72 -6.76 -4.93
CA TYR A 190 13.01 -5.32 -4.84
C TYR A 190 11.90 -4.63 -4.06
N HIS A 191 12.16 -4.28 -2.81
CA HIS A 191 11.21 -3.59 -1.95
C HIS A 191 11.88 -2.46 -1.16
N ILE A 192 11.08 -1.45 -0.83
CA ILE A 192 11.49 -0.37 0.05
C ILE A 192 11.25 -0.82 1.49
N GLN A 193 12.25 -0.68 2.37
CA GLN A 193 12.06 -0.98 3.78
C GLN A 193 11.11 0.05 4.40
N PRO A 194 10.05 -0.37 5.09
CA PRO A 194 9.14 0.55 5.75
C PRO A 194 9.87 1.25 6.90
N GLY A 195 10.03 2.56 6.77
CA GLY A 195 10.66 3.36 7.81
C GLY A 195 9.79 3.42 9.09
N PRO A 196 10.41 3.60 10.28
CA PRO A 196 9.68 3.70 11.55
C PRO A 196 8.69 4.86 11.59
N LEU A 197 8.90 5.89 10.77
CA LEU A 197 8.03 7.06 10.66
C LEU A 197 6.60 6.67 10.27
N LEU A 198 6.43 5.70 9.38
CA LEU A 198 5.12 5.23 8.93
C LEU A 198 4.29 4.67 10.10
N PHE A 199 4.92 3.87 10.95
CA PHE A 199 4.26 3.29 12.13
C PHE A 199 3.95 4.33 13.18
N ILE A 200 4.85 5.32 13.38
CA ILE A 200 4.62 6.43 14.31
C ILE A 200 3.42 7.26 13.85
N VAL A 201 3.34 7.61 12.56
CA VAL A 201 2.21 8.37 12.00
C VAL A 201 0.91 7.58 12.15
N ALA A 202 0.91 6.28 11.85
CA ALA A 202 -0.25 5.42 12.06
C ALA A 202 -0.68 5.36 13.53
N GLY A 203 0.26 5.19 14.46
CA GLY A 203 -0.01 5.19 15.90
C GLY A 203 -0.58 6.52 16.39
N MET A 204 -0.04 7.65 15.93
CA MET A 204 -0.58 8.98 16.24
C MET A 204 -2.00 9.17 15.69
N ALA A 205 -2.28 8.70 14.47
CA ALA A 205 -3.61 8.77 13.89
C ALA A 205 -4.63 7.98 14.72
N VAL A 206 -4.30 6.75 15.13
CA VAL A 206 -5.15 5.93 16.02
C VAL A 206 -5.38 6.62 17.35
N PHE A 207 -4.33 7.17 17.97
CA PHE A 207 -4.41 7.91 19.22
C PHE A 207 -5.34 9.13 19.10
N PHE A 208 -5.19 9.90 18.03
CA PHE A 208 -6.03 11.07 17.76
C PHE A 208 -7.51 10.72 17.57
N ILE A 209 -7.80 9.68 16.78
CA ILE A 209 -9.18 9.17 16.59
C ILE A 209 -9.77 8.73 17.91
N THR A 210 -8.99 8.05 18.76
CA THR A 210 -9.41 7.59 20.08
C THR A 210 -9.77 8.78 20.97
N VAL A 211 -8.92 9.81 21.03
CA VAL A 211 -9.17 11.03 21.82
C VAL A 211 -10.46 11.71 21.37
N LEU A 212 -10.69 11.82 20.06
CA LEU A 212 -11.93 12.40 19.52
C LEU A 212 -13.16 11.58 19.91
N THR A 213 -13.07 10.25 19.80
CA THR A 213 -14.20 9.35 20.07
C THR A 213 -14.58 9.37 21.56
N ILE A 214 -13.59 9.19 22.45
CA ILE A 214 -13.82 9.17 23.90
C ILE A 214 -14.15 10.57 24.42
N GLY A 215 -13.44 11.60 23.94
CA GLY A 215 -13.64 12.99 24.33
C GLY A 215 -15.07 13.46 24.05
N SER A 216 -15.64 13.09 22.89
CA SER A 216 -17.02 13.41 22.54
C SER A 216 -18.03 12.85 23.56
N GLN A 217 -17.82 11.62 24.04
CA GLN A 217 -18.67 10.97 25.04
C GLN A 217 -18.45 11.53 26.45
N ALA A 218 -17.19 11.75 26.81
CA ALA A 218 -16.84 12.32 28.11
C ALA A 218 -17.41 13.73 28.28
N ILE A 219 -17.38 14.57 27.23
CA ILE A 219 -18.00 15.89 27.22
C ILE A 219 -19.53 15.76 27.41
N ARG A 220 -20.17 14.87 26.65
CA ARG A 220 -21.63 14.64 26.81
C ARG A 220 -21.97 14.23 28.23
N ALA A 221 -21.21 13.30 28.83
CA ALA A 221 -21.42 12.86 30.21
C ALA A 221 -21.17 13.97 31.23
N ALA A 222 -20.19 14.82 31.04
CA ALA A 222 -19.83 15.91 31.93
C ALA A 222 -20.83 17.10 31.87
N VAL A 223 -21.55 17.29 30.76
CA VAL A 223 -22.52 18.38 30.57
C VAL A 223 -23.90 18.03 31.20
N VAL A 224 -24.20 16.77 31.46
CA VAL A 224 -25.47 16.33 32.05
C VAL A 224 -25.72 17.06 33.41
N ASN A 225 -26.96 17.49 33.63
CA ASN A 225 -27.36 18.25 34.80
C ASN A 225 -27.27 17.37 36.08
N PRO A 226 -26.46 17.75 37.09
CA PRO A 226 -26.22 16.94 38.29
C PRO A 226 -27.50 16.70 39.13
N ALA A 227 -28.47 17.62 39.07
CA ALA A 227 -29.72 17.47 39.80
C ALA A 227 -30.55 16.28 39.30
N LYS A 228 -30.44 15.89 38.02
CA LYS A 228 -31.15 14.77 37.42
C LYS A 228 -30.50 13.43 37.76
N SER A 229 -29.17 13.42 37.93
CA SER A 229 -28.38 12.22 38.22
C SER A 229 -28.43 11.79 39.70
N LEU A 230 -28.80 12.69 40.59
CA LEU A 230 -28.98 12.40 42.04
C LEU A 230 -30.42 12.02 42.40
N ARG A 231 -31.40 12.24 41.51
CA ARG A 231 -32.84 12.01 41.75
C ARG A 231 -33.34 10.65 41.24
N THR A 232 -32.49 9.85 40.60
CA THR A 232 -32.85 8.50 40.15
C THR A 232 -32.69 7.48 41.29
N GLU A 233 -33.60 7.47 42.18
CA GLU A 233 -34.13 6.35 42.97
C GLU A 233 -35.62 6.23 42.73
#